data_ba790abbf511f2c98d381f0c8343d821
#
_entry.id   ba790abbf511f2c98d381f0c8343d821
#
_cell.length_a   1.000
_cell.length_b   1.000
_cell.length_c   1.000
_cell.angle_alpha   90.00
_cell.angle_beta   90.00
_cell.angle_gamma   90.00
#
_symmetry.space_group_name_H-M   'P 1'
#
loop_
_entity.id
_entity.type
_entity.pdbx_description
1 polymer ?
#
loop_
_entity_poly.entity_id
_entity_poly.type
_entity_poly.pdbx_seq_one_letter_code
_entity_poly.pdbx_strand_id
1 'polypeptide(L)'
;DFDKAYESLRAAFGNAATPFVIPLFDENGKAQGVINLLTEKVYKADGNKITEHPLPDNKKDKVERLRNALVESVAETSEEMLDKYLAGESFTDEELRQGLRQGVLKGDVVPVVCGSALTGFGTMQLLETIIDFAPAPNEVRVEEGVNEDGEPVEVKYDPDGKTIALVFKTIADQYGRFSFFKVVSGKITADMQLKNQRTGTMEKMGHIYTVNGKKNTEVKEVCCGDFAAVSKLVDTKTGDTLADPS
;
A
#
# COMPACT_ATOMS: atom_id res chain seq x y z
N ASP A 1 18.01 -0.83 17.48
CA ASP A 1 19.16 -0.70 16.59
C ASP A 1 18.73 -1.01 15.16
N PHE A 2 18.73 0.02 14.30
CA PHE A 2 18.31 -0.10 12.90
C PHE A 2 19.16 -1.11 12.12
N ASP A 3 20.47 -1.04 12.27
CA ASP A 3 21.38 -1.88 11.48
C ASP A 3 21.15 -3.37 11.73
N LYS A 4 20.98 -3.76 13.02
CA LYS A 4 20.63 -5.15 13.37
C LYS A 4 19.26 -5.58 12.84
N ALA A 5 18.27 -4.68 12.89
CA ALA A 5 16.93 -4.97 12.37
C ALA A 5 16.97 -5.15 10.84
N TYR A 6 17.71 -4.29 10.15
CA TYR A 6 17.86 -4.37 8.71
C TYR A 6 18.65 -5.62 8.28
N GLU A 7 19.73 -5.96 8.98
CA GLU A 7 20.48 -7.22 8.73
C GLU A 7 19.59 -8.45 8.94
N SER A 8 18.74 -8.44 9.97
CA SER A 8 17.76 -9.52 10.20
C SER A 8 16.73 -9.63 9.08
N LEU A 9 16.24 -8.50 8.56
CA LEU A 9 15.35 -8.47 7.39
C LEU A 9 16.03 -9.04 6.15
N ARG A 10 17.28 -8.63 5.88
CA ARG A 10 18.05 -9.16 4.75
C ARG A 10 18.37 -10.64 4.89
N ALA A 11 18.64 -11.11 6.09
CA ALA A 11 18.85 -12.54 6.35
C ALA A 11 17.60 -13.38 6.09
N ALA A 12 16.40 -12.82 6.36
CA ALA A 12 15.13 -13.51 6.17
C ALA A 12 14.57 -13.41 4.74
N PHE A 13 14.71 -12.25 4.08
CA PHE A 13 14.06 -11.92 2.81
C PHE A 13 15.04 -11.64 1.65
N GLY A 14 16.34 -11.76 1.89
CA GLY A 14 17.36 -11.55 0.87
C GLY A 14 17.45 -10.10 0.38
N ASN A 15 17.84 -9.93 -0.89
CA ASN A 15 18.03 -8.63 -1.52
C ASN A 15 16.71 -7.87 -1.75
N ALA A 16 15.57 -8.55 -1.73
CA ALA A 16 14.26 -7.89 -1.84
C ALA A 16 14.05 -6.83 -0.76
N ALA A 17 14.59 -7.02 0.46
CA ALA A 17 14.53 -6.01 1.52
C ALA A 17 15.45 -4.83 1.20
N THR A 18 14.92 -3.81 0.54
CA THR A 18 15.65 -2.66 0.00
C THR A 18 15.44 -1.43 0.90
N PRO A 19 16.52 -0.80 1.41
CA PRO A 19 16.39 0.33 2.32
C PRO A 19 16.06 1.62 1.55
N PHE A 20 14.99 2.30 1.93
CA PHE A 20 14.59 3.59 1.34
C PHE A 20 14.84 4.74 2.30
N VAL A 21 14.58 4.51 3.59
CA VAL A 21 14.69 5.53 4.63
C VAL A 21 15.41 4.94 5.84
N ILE A 22 16.49 5.59 6.26
CA ILE A 22 17.29 5.17 7.40
C ILE A 22 17.30 6.23 8.51
N PRO A 23 17.49 5.87 9.78
CA PRO A 23 17.52 6.84 10.87
C PRO A 23 18.81 7.64 10.90
N LEU A 24 18.68 8.91 11.27
CA LEU A 24 19.80 9.77 11.64
C LEU A 24 19.87 9.87 13.18
N PHE A 25 20.99 9.44 13.74
CA PHE A 25 21.29 9.59 15.17
C PHE A 25 22.42 10.58 15.39
N ASP A 26 22.38 11.31 16.51
CA ASP A 26 23.51 12.10 17.02
C ASP A 26 24.57 11.20 17.68
N GLU A 27 25.62 11.83 18.19
CA GLU A 27 26.74 11.15 18.86
C GLU A 27 26.32 10.42 20.17
N ASN A 28 25.20 10.82 20.77
CA ASN A 28 24.63 10.22 21.96
C ASN A 28 23.61 9.11 21.66
N GLY A 29 23.41 8.77 20.38
CA GLY A 29 22.44 7.77 19.95
C GLY A 29 20.99 8.25 19.96
N LYS A 30 20.73 9.56 20.10
CA LYS A 30 19.39 10.14 20.05
C LYS A 30 18.99 10.38 18.60
N ALA A 31 17.77 9.95 18.25
CA ALA A 31 17.23 10.17 16.92
C ALA A 31 17.05 11.68 16.65
N GLN A 32 17.60 12.13 15.52
CA GLN A 32 17.56 13.52 15.05
C GLN A 32 16.68 13.69 13.81
N GLY A 33 16.27 12.61 13.18
CA GLY A 33 15.51 12.60 11.95
C GLY A 33 15.73 11.32 11.17
N VAL A 34 15.46 11.41 9.87
CA VAL A 34 15.67 10.31 8.92
C VAL A 34 16.42 10.80 7.68
N ILE A 35 17.09 9.88 6.99
CA ILE A 35 17.74 10.11 5.70
C ILE A 35 17.00 9.32 4.64
N ASN A 36 16.55 9.98 3.59
CA ASN A 36 15.99 9.35 2.41
C ASN A 36 17.15 9.00 1.44
N LEU A 37 17.30 7.72 1.10
CA LEU A 37 18.40 7.24 0.26
C LEU A 37 18.21 7.55 -1.22
N LEU A 38 16.99 7.85 -1.67
CA LEU A 38 16.73 8.26 -3.05
C LEU A 38 17.18 9.70 -3.30
N THR A 39 16.84 10.60 -2.38
CA THR A 39 17.12 12.03 -2.51
C THR A 39 18.44 12.44 -1.84
N GLU A 40 19.02 11.57 -1.03
CA GLU A 40 20.21 11.81 -0.21
C GLU A 40 20.05 13.00 0.76
N LYS A 41 18.83 13.27 1.18
CA LYS A 41 18.49 14.38 2.07
C LYS A 41 18.07 13.91 3.45
N VAL A 42 18.30 14.79 4.43
CA VAL A 42 17.88 14.59 5.82
C VAL A 42 16.56 15.30 6.07
N TYR A 43 15.65 14.61 6.71
CA TYR A 43 14.35 15.15 7.14
C TYR A 43 14.26 15.12 8.67
N LYS A 44 14.04 16.31 9.26
CA LYS A 44 13.87 16.49 10.71
C LYS A 44 12.46 16.97 11.00
N ALA A 45 11.88 16.46 12.08
CA ALA A 45 10.58 16.92 12.57
C ALA A 45 10.78 17.86 13.75
N ASP A 46 10.11 19.02 13.72
CA ASP A 46 9.98 19.96 14.82
C ASP A 46 8.47 20.21 15.02
N GLY A 47 7.89 19.48 15.97
CA GLY A 47 6.46 19.40 16.10
C GLY A 47 5.81 18.85 14.82
N ASN A 48 4.88 19.61 14.25
CA ASN A 48 4.19 19.23 12.98
C ASN A 48 4.92 19.71 11.73
N LYS A 49 6.07 20.39 11.86
CA LYS A 49 6.84 20.90 10.74
C LYS A 49 7.98 19.97 10.41
N ILE A 50 8.07 19.58 9.15
CA ILE A 50 9.20 18.82 8.62
C ILE A 50 10.11 19.78 7.86
N THR A 51 11.41 19.68 8.12
CA THR A 51 12.44 20.49 7.47
C THR A 51 13.46 19.60 6.79
N GLU A 52 13.83 20.01 5.58
CA GLU A 52 14.85 19.34 4.76
C GLU A 52 16.22 19.95 5.05
N HIS A 53 17.23 19.09 5.13
CA HIS A 53 18.61 19.47 5.38
C HIS A 53 19.57 18.68 4.47
N PRO A 54 20.76 19.20 4.18
CA PRO A 54 21.78 18.47 3.45
C PRO A 54 22.28 17.27 4.26
N LEU A 55 22.80 16.26 3.55
CA LEU A 55 23.42 15.09 4.16
C LEU A 55 24.73 15.49 4.89
N PRO A 56 24.89 15.15 6.18
CA PRO A 56 26.13 15.38 6.91
C PRO A 56 27.29 14.56 6.33
N ASP A 57 28.49 15.15 6.27
CA ASP A 57 29.67 14.52 5.69
C ASP A 57 29.99 13.17 6.35
N ASN A 58 29.86 13.06 7.67
CA ASN A 58 30.12 11.83 8.42
C ASN A 58 29.08 10.70 8.18
N LYS A 59 28.08 10.92 7.35
CA LYS A 59 27.07 9.91 6.96
C LYS A 59 27.17 9.50 5.50
N LYS A 60 27.97 10.19 4.69
CA LYS A 60 28.10 9.95 3.24
C LYS A 60 28.46 8.51 2.91
N ASP A 61 29.50 7.96 3.52
CA ASP A 61 29.96 6.59 3.24
C ASP A 61 28.85 5.54 3.55
N LYS A 62 28.12 5.74 4.65
CA LYS A 62 27.01 4.84 5.00
C LYS A 62 25.85 4.95 3.99
N VAL A 63 25.52 6.18 3.60
CA VAL A 63 24.44 6.45 2.64
C VAL A 63 24.81 5.89 1.28
N GLU A 64 26.02 6.15 0.78
CA GLU A 64 26.52 5.62 -0.48
C GLU A 64 26.45 4.09 -0.54
N ARG A 65 26.95 3.41 0.50
CA ARG A 65 26.87 1.94 0.57
C ARG A 65 25.44 1.40 0.51
N LEU A 66 24.50 2.03 1.24
CA LEU A 66 23.11 1.59 1.26
C LEU A 66 22.36 1.99 -0.02
N ARG A 67 22.72 3.12 -0.62
CA ARG A 67 22.20 3.54 -1.92
C ARG A 67 22.67 2.59 -3.03
N ASN A 68 23.88 2.08 -2.98
CA ASN A 68 24.37 1.07 -3.93
C ASN A 68 23.50 -0.21 -3.86
N ALA A 69 23.13 -0.68 -2.68
CA ALA A 69 22.22 -1.81 -2.54
C ALA A 69 20.82 -1.53 -3.15
N LEU A 70 20.34 -0.27 -3.09
CA LEU A 70 19.11 0.16 -3.74
C LEU A 70 19.27 0.19 -5.27
N VAL A 71 20.41 0.68 -5.78
CA VAL A 71 20.74 0.70 -7.21
C VAL A 71 20.82 -0.74 -7.76
N GLU A 72 21.46 -1.66 -7.04
CA GLU A 72 21.51 -3.09 -7.39
C GLU A 72 20.09 -3.69 -7.49
N SER A 73 19.21 -3.38 -6.53
CA SER A 73 17.81 -3.84 -6.58
C SER A 73 17.06 -3.31 -7.81
N VAL A 74 17.37 -2.09 -8.28
CA VAL A 74 16.81 -1.54 -9.52
C VAL A 74 17.37 -2.26 -10.74
N ALA A 75 18.67 -2.52 -10.76
CA ALA A 75 19.31 -3.22 -11.88
C ALA A 75 18.69 -4.61 -12.12
N GLU A 76 18.27 -5.30 -11.07
CA GLU A 76 17.64 -6.62 -11.16
C GLU A 76 16.19 -6.58 -11.71
N THR A 77 15.58 -5.39 -11.88
CA THR A 77 14.16 -5.30 -12.28
C THR A 77 13.89 -5.50 -13.77
N SER A 78 14.90 -5.28 -14.64
CA SER A 78 14.81 -5.51 -16.09
C SER A 78 16.18 -5.73 -16.73
N GLU A 79 16.23 -6.38 -17.91
CA GLU A 79 17.46 -6.58 -18.68
C GLU A 79 18.14 -5.25 -19.04
N GLU A 80 17.35 -4.25 -19.45
CA GLU A 80 17.86 -2.91 -19.80
C GLU A 80 18.58 -2.25 -18.61
N MET A 81 17.99 -2.30 -17.41
CA MET A 81 18.59 -1.75 -16.21
C MET A 81 19.84 -2.52 -15.80
N LEU A 82 19.84 -3.85 -15.97
CA LEU A 82 20.99 -4.68 -15.67
C LEU A 82 22.16 -4.37 -16.62
N ASP A 83 21.91 -4.26 -17.91
CA ASP A 83 22.93 -3.92 -18.90
C ASP A 83 23.56 -2.55 -18.61
N LYS A 84 22.76 -1.56 -18.28
CA LYS A 84 23.21 -0.23 -17.89
C LYS A 84 24.10 -0.26 -16.64
N TYR A 85 23.69 -1.02 -15.63
CA TYR A 85 24.46 -1.21 -14.40
C TYR A 85 25.81 -1.88 -14.66
N LEU A 86 25.81 -2.96 -15.46
CA LEU A 86 27.05 -3.68 -15.83
C LEU A 86 28.00 -2.85 -16.70
N ALA A 87 27.45 -1.92 -17.50
CA ALA A 87 28.25 -0.94 -18.25
C ALA A 87 28.89 0.14 -17.36
N GLY A 88 28.54 0.20 -16.06
CA GLY A 88 29.01 1.21 -15.13
C GLY A 88 28.36 2.59 -15.32
N GLU A 89 27.21 2.62 -16.00
CA GLU A 89 26.44 3.86 -16.19
C GLU A 89 25.62 4.20 -14.95
N SER A 90 25.48 5.49 -14.67
CA SER A 90 24.64 5.95 -13.57
C SER A 90 23.18 6.01 -13.97
N PHE A 91 22.29 5.63 -13.07
CA PHE A 91 20.86 5.83 -13.23
C PHE A 91 20.47 7.28 -12.91
N THR A 92 19.55 7.83 -13.68
CA THR A 92 18.88 9.07 -13.34
C THR A 92 17.88 8.82 -12.19
N ASP A 93 17.46 9.89 -11.50
CA ASP A 93 16.45 9.78 -10.43
C ASP A 93 15.13 9.20 -10.93
N GLU A 94 14.75 9.51 -12.17
CA GLU A 94 13.52 8.97 -12.80
C GLU A 94 13.65 7.47 -13.07
N GLU A 95 14.77 7.00 -13.62
CA GLU A 95 15.01 5.57 -13.85
C GLU A 95 15.05 4.80 -12.53
N LEU A 96 15.65 5.35 -11.47
CA LEU A 96 15.64 4.75 -10.14
C LEU A 96 14.19 4.61 -9.61
N ARG A 97 13.38 5.69 -9.71
CA ARG A 97 11.99 5.65 -9.26
C ARG A 97 11.16 4.65 -10.03
N GLN A 98 11.29 4.63 -11.36
CA GLN A 98 10.55 3.70 -12.22
C GLN A 98 10.97 2.25 -11.97
N GLY A 99 12.27 1.97 -11.88
CA GLY A 99 12.79 0.64 -11.58
C GLY A 99 12.32 0.14 -10.22
N LEU A 100 12.42 0.97 -9.16
CA LEU A 100 11.92 0.61 -7.83
C LEU A 100 10.41 0.37 -7.83
N ARG A 101 9.63 1.21 -8.52
CA ARG A 101 8.18 1.00 -8.64
C ARG A 101 7.86 -0.32 -9.33
N GLN A 102 8.53 -0.64 -10.44
CA GLN A 102 8.35 -1.91 -11.14
C GLN A 102 8.73 -3.10 -10.25
N GLY A 103 9.84 -3.01 -9.52
CA GLY A 103 10.24 -4.03 -8.55
C GLY A 103 9.22 -4.24 -7.44
N VAL A 104 8.64 -3.15 -6.91
CA VAL A 104 7.56 -3.24 -5.90
C VAL A 104 6.29 -3.89 -6.47
N LEU A 105 5.88 -3.52 -7.69
CA LEU A 105 4.71 -4.11 -8.36
C LEU A 105 4.87 -5.61 -8.61
N LYS A 106 6.09 -6.05 -8.94
CA LYS A 106 6.42 -7.48 -9.12
C LYS A 106 6.61 -8.24 -7.80
N GLY A 107 6.86 -7.53 -6.70
CA GLY A 107 7.23 -8.11 -5.41
C GLY A 107 8.73 -8.42 -5.26
N ASP A 108 9.56 -8.01 -6.21
CA ASP A 108 11.01 -8.20 -6.19
C ASP A 108 11.71 -7.20 -5.26
N VAL A 109 11.10 -6.03 -5.06
CA VAL A 109 11.56 -4.97 -4.15
C VAL A 109 10.54 -4.74 -3.05
N VAL A 110 11.00 -4.85 -1.81
CA VAL A 110 10.22 -4.55 -0.60
C VAL A 110 10.86 -3.34 0.09
N PRO A 111 10.23 -2.14 0.01
CA PRO A 111 10.76 -0.93 0.61
C PRO A 111 10.90 -1.04 2.13
N VAL A 112 12.10 -0.85 2.64
CA VAL A 112 12.35 -0.77 4.07
C VAL A 112 12.46 0.69 4.49
N VAL A 113 11.51 1.14 5.29
CA VAL A 113 11.47 2.49 5.85
C VAL A 113 11.54 2.43 7.37
N CYS A 114 12.10 3.45 7.98
CA CYS A 114 12.14 3.57 9.42
C CYS A 114 11.42 4.83 9.90
N GLY A 115 10.89 4.77 11.09
CA GLY A 115 10.21 5.90 11.72
C GLY A 115 9.96 5.68 13.19
N SER A 116 9.46 6.71 13.84
CA SER A 116 9.03 6.68 15.24
C SER A 116 7.63 7.27 15.34
N ALA A 117 6.66 6.44 15.64
CA ALA A 117 5.28 6.89 15.84
C ALA A 117 5.14 7.87 17.02
N LEU A 118 6.02 7.74 18.04
CA LEU A 118 6.00 8.61 19.21
C LEU A 118 6.49 10.03 18.91
N THR A 119 7.51 10.16 18.07
CA THR A 119 8.15 11.45 17.75
C THR A 119 7.76 12.01 16.39
N GLY A 120 7.06 11.24 15.55
CA GLY A 120 6.68 11.59 14.18
C GLY A 120 7.81 11.51 13.16
N PHE A 121 9.04 11.13 13.54
CA PHE A 121 10.14 10.98 12.59
C PHE A 121 9.83 9.90 11.57
N GLY A 122 10.07 10.19 10.29
CA GLY A 122 9.90 9.26 9.18
C GLY A 122 8.45 9.04 8.73
N THR A 123 7.45 9.61 9.41
CA THR A 123 6.03 9.42 9.05
C THR A 123 5.73 9.95 7.65
N MET A 124 6.24 11.13 7.29
CA MET A 124 6.01 11.68 5.94
C MET A 124 6.73 10.86 4.88
N GLN A 125 7.96 10.41 5.13
CA GLN A 125 8.70 9.56 4.21
C GLN A 125 8.02 8.20 3.99
N LEU A 126 7.37 7.66 5.03
CA LEU A 126 6.51 6.47 4.87
C LEU A 126 5.32 6.75 3.96
N LEU A 127 4.62 7.88 4.15
CA LEU A 127 3.49 8.27 3.30
C LEU A 127 3.93 8.53 1.85
N GLU A 128 5.04 9.23 1.65
CA GLU A 128 5.65 9.44 0.33
C GLU A 128 6.02 8.10 -0.33
N THR A 129 6.63 7.17 0.42
CA THR A 129 6.96 5.84 -0.09
C THR A 129 5.71 5.07 -0.52
N ILE A 130 4.61 5.17 0.22
CA ILE A 130 3.33 4.54 -0.16
C ILE A 130 2.78 5.18 -1.43
N ILE A 131 2.77 6.52 -1.53
CA ILE A 131 2.24 7.24 -2.69
C ILE A 131 3.06 6.95 -3.95
N ASP A 132 4.39 6.95 -3.83
CA ASP A 132 5.29 6.83 -4.98
C ASP A 132 5.42 5.38 -5.46
N PHE A 133 5.39 4.39 -4.56
CA PHE A 133 5.78 3.01 -4.89
C PHE A 133 4.71 1.96 -4.64
N ALA A 134 3.75 2.18 -3.74
CA ALA A 134 2.71 1.19 -3.53
C ALA A 134 1.76 1.12 -4.74
N PRO A 135 1.31 -0.10 -5.13
CA PRO A 135 0.41 -0.25 -6.26
C PRO A 135 -0.97 0.35 -5.98
N ALA A 136 -1.54 1.00 -6.97
CA ALA A 136 -2.95 1.38 -6.97
C ALA A 136 -3.84 0.15 -7.27
N PRO A 137 -5.13 0.18 -6.91
CA PRO A 137 -6.03 -0.95 -7.14
C PRO A 137 -6.12 -1.45 -8.59
N ASN A 138 -5.94 -0.56 -9.56
CA ASN A 138 -5.95 -0.87 -10.99
C ASN A 138 -4.61 -1.44 -11.52
N GLU A 139 -3.58 -1.46 -10.69
CA GLU A 139 -2.24 -1.97 -11.03
C GLU A 139 -1.95 -3.33 -10.38
N VAL A 140 -2.80 -3.76 -9.45
CA VAL A 140 -2.65 -5.06 -8.78
C VAL A 140 -3.26 -6.19 -9.60
N ARG A 141 -3.01 -7.41 -9.13
CA ARG A 141 -3.59 -8.65 -9.65
C ARG A 141 -5.08 -8.52 -9.89
N VAL A 142 -5.50 -9.11 -10.99
CA VAL A 142 -6.89 -9.44 -11.24
C VAL A 142 -7.39 -10.33 -10.10
N GLU A 143 -8.55 -10.02 -9.53
CA GLU A 143 -9.17 -10.87 -8.51
C GLU A 143 -9.73 -12.12 -9.18
N GLU A 144 -9.48 -13.27 -8.59
CA GLU A 144 -10.01 -14.55 -9.08
C GLU A 144 -11.36 -14.82 -8.42
N GLY A 145 -12.34 -15.20 -9.21
CA GLY A 145 -13.66 -15.62 -8.75
C GLY A 145 -14.12 -16.89 -9.48
N VAL A 146 -15.35 -17.28 -9.22
CA VAL A 146 -16.01 -18.36 -9.95
C VAL A 146 -17.38 -17.87 -10.44
N ASN A 147 -17.78 -18.29 -11.65
CA ASN A 147 -19.10 -18.03 -12.18
C ASN A 147 -20.15 -18.99 -11.57
N GLU A 148 -21.41 -18.87 -12.01
CA GLU A 148 -22.50 -19.72 -11.54
C GLU A 148 -22.30 -21.22 -11.87
N ASP A 149 -21.52 -21.52 -12.91
CA ASP A 149 -21.18 -22.89 -13.32
C ASP A 149 -19.96 -23.46 -12.57
N GLY A 150 -19.36 -22.65 -11.67
CA GLY A 150 -18.16 -23.01 -10.90
C GLY A 150 -16.85 -22.89 -11.67
N GLU A 151 -16.86 -22.26 -12.85
CA GLU A 151 -15.66 -22.02 -13.64
C GLU A 151 -14.90 -20.78 -13.14
N PRO A 152 -13.56 -20.82 -13.15
CA PRO A 152 -12.75 -19.67 -12.74
C PRO A 152 -12.95 -18.49 -13.70
N VAL A 153 -13.14 -17.31 -13.14
CA VAL A 153 -13.26 -16.05 -13.87
C VAL A 153 -12.36 -15.00 -13.26
N GLU A 154 -11.78 -14.18 -14.12
CA GLU A 154 -11.02 -13.01 -13.70
C GLU A 154 -11.93 -11.80 -13.57
N VAL A 155 -11.92 -11.18 -12.38
CA VAL A 155 -12.62 -9.93 -12.13
C VAL A 155 -11.62 -8.79 -12.23
N LYS A 156 -11.73 -7.99 -13.29
CA LYS A 156 -10.85 -6.85 -13.53
C LYS A 156 -11.35 -5.62 -12.77
N TYR A 157 -10.40 -4.76 -12.41
CA TYR A 157 -10.71 -3.40 -11.97
C TYR A 157 -11.37 -2.63 -13.11
N ASP A 158 -12.65 -2.36 -12.98
CA ASP A 158 -13.44 -1.60 -13.96
C ASP A 158 -14.50 -0.77 -13.24
N PRO A 159 -14.36 0.58 -13.17
CA PRO A 159 -15.33 1.45 -12.52
C PRO A 159 -16.72 1.44 -13.15
N ASP A 160 -16.80 1.10 -14.44
CA ASP A 160 -18.04 1.05 -15.22
C ASP A 160 -18.53 -0.39 -15.46
N GLY A 161 -17.82 -1.36 -14.89
CA GLY A 161 -18.17 -2.78 -14.96
C GLY A 161 -19.34 -3.16 -14.08
N LYS A 162 -19.73 -4.45 -14.15
CA LYS A 162 -20.72 -5.02 -13.22
C LYS A 162 -20.24 -4.89 -11.79
N THR A 163 -21.15 -4.52 -10.90
CA THR A 163 -20.81 -4.31 -9.49
C THR A 163 -20.54 -5.64 -8.79
N ILE A 164 -19.36 -5.75 -8.21
CA ILE A 164 -18.95 -6.88 -7.37
C ILE A 164 -18.27 -6.35 -6.11
N ALA A 165 -18.72 -6.82 -4.96
CA ALA A 165 -18.14 -6.46 -3.66
C ALA A 165 -17.91 -7.71 -2.81
N LEU A 166 -16.75 -7.74 -2.14
CA LEU A 166 -16.38 -8.77 -1.17
C LEU A 166 -16.58 -8.24 0.25
N VAL A 167 -17.39 -8.92 1.05
CA VAL A 167 -17.55 -8.61 2.48
C VAL A 167 -16.41 -9.27 3.24
N PHE A 168 -15.44 -8.47 3.69
CA PHE A 168 -14.24 -8.98 4.35
C PHE A 168 -14.31 -8.95 5.88
N LYS A 169 -15.27 -8.21 6.46
CA LYS A 169 -15.42 -8.09 7.91
C LYS A 169 -16.85 -7.75 8.30
N THR A 170 -17.30 -8.31 9.43
CA THR A 170 -18.58 -7.94 10.07
C THR A 170 -18.32 -7.62 11.54
N ILE A 171 -18.84 -6.49 12.00
CA ILE A 171 -18.83 -6.08 13.41
C ILE A 171 -20.28 -5.96 13.87
N ALA A 172 -20.58 -6.52 15.03
CA ALA A 172 -21.85 -6.32 15.71
C ALA A 172 -21.60 -5.63 17.06
N ASP A 173 -22.28 -4.52 17.30
CA ASP A 173 -22.22 -3.78 18.54
C ASP A 173 -23.65 -3.41 19.00
N GLN A 174 -23.75 -2.60 20.07
CA GLN A 174 -25.03 -2.17 20.60
C GLN A 174 -25.87 -1.30 19.63
N TYR A 175 -25.26 -0.76 18.58
CA TYR A 175 -25.91 0.08 17.56
C TYR A 175 -26.34 -0.70 16.33
N GLY A 176 -25.94 -1.98 16.24
CA GLY A 176 -26.30 -2.85 15.14
C GLY A 176 -25.13 -3.60 14.52
N ARG A 177 -25.37 -4.15 13.35
CA ARG A 177 -24.42 -4.92 12.58
C ARG A 177 -23.91 -4.10 11.41
N PHE A 178 -22.59 -3.96 11.29
CA PHE A 178 -21.90 -3.35 10.17
C PHE A 178 -21.15 -4.40 9.37
N SER A 179 -21.37 -4.46 8.08
CA SER A 179 -20.60 -5.26 7.13
C SER A 179 -19.67 -4.36 6.35
N PHE A 180 -18.36 -4.65 6.45
CA PHE A 180 -17.31 -3.96 5.71
C PHE A 180 -17.03 -4.70 4.42
N PHE A 181 -16.98 -3.99 3.33
CA PHE A 181 -16.77 -4.56 2.01
C PHE A 181 -15.73 -3.79 1.20
N LYS A 182 -15.06 -4.49 0.28
CA LYS A 182 -14.23 -3.95 -0.79
C LYS A 182 -15.04 -4.00 -2.08
N VAL A 183 -15.11 -2.91 -2.80
CA VAL A 183 -15.66 -2.91 -4.17
C VAL A 183 -14.57 -3.43 -5.11
N VAL A 184 -14.81 -4.57 -5.74
CA VAL A 184 -13.86 -5.23 -6.63
C VAL A 184 -13.99 -4.74 -8.06
N SER A 185 -15.25 -4.53 -8.51
CA SER A 185 -15.59 -4.02 -9.83
C SER A 185 -16.86 -3.16 -9.75
N GLY A 186 -17.03 -2.25 -10.68
CA GLY A 186 -18.18 -1.35 -10.73
C GLY A 186 -18.17 -0.32 -9.60
N LYS A 187 -19.36 0.07 -9.17
CA LYS A 187 -19.60 1.03 -8.09
C LYS A 187 -20.86 0.69 -7.32
N ILE A 188 -20.87 1.05 -6.05
CA ILE A 188 -22.03 0.87 -5.17
C ILE A 188 -22.58 2.23 -4.79
N THR A 189 -23.85 2.44 -5.07
CA THR A 189 -24.59 3.64 -4.65
C THR A 189 -25.52 3.32 -3.50
N ALA A 190 -25.86 4.35 -2.72
CA ALA A 190 -26.88 4.22 -1.68
C ALA A 190 -28.21 3.72 -2.29
N ASP A 191 -28.90 2.87 -1.54
CA ASP A 191 -30.14 2.21 -1.93
C ASP A 191 -30.07 1.18 -3.07
N MET A 192 -28.89 0.93 -3.64
CA MET A 192 -28.69 -0.13 -4.63
C MET A 192 -29.02 -1.51 -4.06
N GLN A 193 -29.52 -2.42 -4.90
CA GLN A 193 -29.75 -3.80 -4.53
C GLN A 193 -28.72 -4.70 -5.18
N LEU A 194 -28.08 -5.55 -4.35
CA LEU A 194 -27.11 -6.54 -4.79
C LEU A 194 -27.56 -7.93 -4.34
N LYS A 195 -27.26 -8.94 -5.13
CA LYS A 195 -27.52 -10.34 -4.82
C LYS A 195 -26.34 -10.90 -4.00
N ASN A 196 -26.63 -11.46 -2.85
CA ASN A 196 -25.65 -12.28 -2.12
C ASN A 196 -25.47 -13.62 -2.85
N GLN A 197 -24.28 -13.88 -3.36
CA GLN A 197 -24.02 -15.03 -4.23
C GLN A 197 -24.12 -16.37 -3.48
N ARG A 198 -23.85 -16.39 -2.17
CA ARG A 198 -23.99 -17.60 -1.36
C ARG A 198 -25.45 -17.96 -1.05
N THR A 199 -26.27 -16.96 -0.72
CA THR A 199 -27.65 -17.19 -0.23
C THR A 199 -28.72 -16.98 -1.29
N GLY A 200 -28.39 -16.28 -2.38
CA GLY A 200 -29.35 -15.82 -3.39
C GLY A 200 -30.23 -14.65 -2.92
N THR A 201 -30.07 -14.18 -1.69
CA THR A 201 -30.87 -13.11 -1.11
C THR A 201 -30.50 -11.75 -1.70
N MET A 202 -31.52 -10.93 -1.99
CA MET A 202 -31.32 -9.54 -2.38
C MET A 202 -31.05 -8.69 -1.14
N GLU A 203 -29.89 -8.02 -1.13
CA GLU A 203 -29.45 -7.15 -0.05
C GLU A 203 -29.52 -5.69 -0.50
N LYS A 204 -30.11 -4.85 0.34
CA LYS A 204 -30.20 -3.41 0.06
C LYS A 204 -28.99 -2.69 0.67
N MET A 205 -28.22 -2.01 -0.18
CA MET A 205 -27.08 -1.16 0.22
C MET A 205 -27.59 0.21 0.68
N GLY A 206 -28.21 0.25 1.87
CA GLY A 206 -28.86 1.44 2.39
C GLY A 206 -27.90 2.63 2.56
N HIS A 207 -27.61 3.01 3.81
CA HIS A 207 -26.59 4.04 4.09
C HIS A 207 -25.19 3.43 4.01
N ILE A 208 -24.33 4.00 3.17
CA ILE A 208 -22.95 3.59 2.96
C ILE A 208 -22.04 4.56 3.72
N TYR A 209 -21.04 4.00 4.39
CA TYR A 209 -20.11 4.79 5.19
C TYR A 209 -18.66 4.50 4.82
N THR A 210 -17.86 5.55 4.66
CA THR A 210 -16.40 5.44 4.80
C THR A 210 -16.03 5.53 6.27
N VAL A 211 -15.09 4.68 6.70
CA VAL A 211 -14.76 4.52 8.12
C VAL A 211 -13.31 4.90 8.37
N ASN A 212 -13.10 5.84 9.28
CA ASN A 212 -11.77 6.23 9.74
C ASN A 212 -11.73 6.14 11.29
N GLY A 213 -11.23 5.01 11.79
CA GLY A 213 -11.25 4.69 13.21
C GLY A 213 -12.68 4.63 13.76
N LYS A 214 -13.03 5.54 14.66
CA LYS A 214 -14.40 5.65 15.23
C LYS A 214 -15.34 6.57 14.44
N LYS A 215 -14.83 7.25 13.43
CA LYS A 215 -15.61 8.20 12.64
C LYS A 215 -16.17 7.54 11.40
N ASN A 216 -17.47 7.47 11.30
CA ASN A 216 -18.23 7.04 10.12
C ASN A 216 -18.70 8.28 9.37
N THR A 217 -18.38 8.38 8.09
CA THR A 217 -18.86 9.45 7.21
C THR A 217 -19.73 8.84 6.14
N GLU A 218 -20.99 9.26 6.10
CA GLU A 218 -21.92 8.79 5.09
C GLU A 218 -21.53 9.32 3.71
N VAL A 219 -21.56 8.44 2.71
CA VAL A 219 -21.26 8.74 1.31
C VAL A 219 -22.37 8.22 0.40
N LYS A 220 -22.50 8.84 -0.76
CA LYS A 220 -23.53 8.45 -1.72
C LYS A 220 -23.09 7.30 -2.63
N GLU A 221 -21.79 7.19 -2.86
CA GLU A 221 -21.19 6.25 -3.79
C GLU A 221 -19.79 5.84 -3.33
N VAL A 222 -19.41 4.61 -3.65
CA VAL A 222 -18.04 4.09 -3.54
C VAL A 222 -17.71 3.32 -4.81
N CYS A 223 -16.49 3.50 -5.31
CA CYS A 223 -16.01 2.89 -6.55
C CYS A 223 -15.14 1.66 -6.31
N CYS A 224 -14.87 0.90 -7.36
CA CYS A 224 -13.94 -0.22 -7.29
C CYS A 224 -12.55 0.23 -6.78
N GLY A 225 -11.95 -0.60 -5.94
CA GLY A 225 -10.74 -0.29 -5.19
C GLY A 225 -10.99 0.30 -3.80
N ASP A 226 -12.16 0.88 -3.54
CA ASP A 226 -12.52 1.47 -2.26
C ASP A 226 -13.04 0.43 -1.25
N PHE A 227 -12.92 0.82 0.03
CA PHE A 227 -13.52 0.13 1.17
C PHE A 227 -14.63 0.96 1.77
N ALA A 228 -15.74 0.30 2.11
CA ALA A 228 -16.84 0.96 2.80
C ALA A 228 -17.52 0.01 3.79
N ALA A 229 -18.47 0.54 4.53
CA ALA A 229 -19.32 -0.23 5.42
C ALA A 229 -20.79 0.08 5.15
N VAL A 230 -21.63 -0.92 5.35
CA VAL A 230 -23.08 -0.80 5.28
C VAL A 230 -23.70 -1.47 6.51
N SER A 231 -24.79 -0.91 7.00
CA SER A 231 -25.55 -1.49 8.11
C SER A 231 -26.76 -2.28 7.60
N LYS A 232 -27.26 -3.19 8.46
CA LYS A 232 -28.55 -3.85 8.30
C LYS A 232 -28.68 -4.80 7.10
N LEU A 233 -27.58 -5.38 6.61
CA LEU A 233 -27.68 -6.53 5.71
C LEU A 233 -28.32 -7.72 6.45
N VAL A 234 -29.20 -8.47 5.77
CA VAL A 234 -30.04 -9.50 6.40
C VAL A 234 -29.30 -10.82 6.58
N ASP A 235 -28.81 -11.38 5.47
CA ASP A 235 -28.19 -12.73 5.45
C ASP A 235 -26.71 -12.73 5.13
N THR A 236 -26.09 -11.55 5.02
CA THR A 236 -24.71 -11.41 4.62
C THR A 236 -23.74 -11.66 5.77
N LYS A 237 -22.66 -12.42 5.51
CA LYS A 237 -21.58 -12.76 6.44
C LYS A 237 -20.23 -12.37 5.85
N THR A 238 -19.21 -12.36 6.71
CA THR A 238 -17.82 -12.25 6.27
C THR A 238 -17.47 -13.38 5.31
N GLY A 239 -16.85 -13.05 4.19
CA GLY A 239 -16.52 -13.95 3.09
C GLY A 239 -17.56 -14.00 1.97
N ASP A 240 -18.74 -13.38 2.15
CA ASP A 240 -19.77 -13.34 1.11
C ASP A 240 -19.42 -12.33 -0.01
N THR A 241 -19.78 -12.69 -1.22
CA THR A 241 -19.75 -11.81 -2.39
C THR A 241 -21.15 -11.27 -2.65
N LEU A 242 -21.24 -9.95 -2.79
CA LEU A 242 -22.42 -9.24 -3.24
C LEU A 242 -22.18 -8.77 -4.67
N ALA A 243 -23.08 -9.08 -5.59
CA ALA A 243 -22.93 -8.72 -7.00
C ALA A 243 -24.24 -8.19 -7.59
N ASP A 244 -24.10 -7.51 -8.73
CA ASP A 244 -25.24 -7.12 -9.57
C ASP A 244 -26.07 -8.37 -9.89
N PRO A 245 -27.41 -8.30 -9.78
CA PRO A 245 -28.29 -9.44 -10.04
C PRO A 245 -28.43 -9.81 -11.53
N SER A 246 -27.92 -8.98 -12.46
CA SER A 246 -28.04 -9.17 -13.92
C SER A 246 -26.92 -10.00 -14.53
#